data_48ab25393bda68fb6ad2d22202522152
#
_entry.id   48ab25393bda68fb6ad2d22202522152
#
_cell.length_a   1.000
_cell.length_b   1.000
_cell.length_c   1.000
_cell.angle_alpha   90.00
_cell.angle_beta   90.00
_cell.angle_gamma   90.00
#
_symmetry.space_group_name_H-M   'P 1'
#
loop_
_entity.id
_entity.type
_entity.pdbx_description
1 polymer ?
#
loop_
_entity_poly.entity_id
_entity_poly.type
_entity_poly.pdbx_seq_one_letter_code
_entity_poly.pdbx_strand_id
1 'polypeptide(L)'
;MAALGVRAQGEHQWERYLNQVMTAEDMASEEWQLNYDLLCELEQHPININKTTREELEQLPFLSTQQVEALVEYLYRYGSMKSLAELQMIPEIGPQMRKLLECFIYVGEEPRTATRIKHELIVNGRVPFYERKGNGDDYQGDKYRHWFRYQIECDDKMKLGLVASKDAGEPFFTGINKYGYDYYSPYLQLKKMGRLETLVLGNFRASMGMGMVINNSFGLGKIAILQNLGRSTAGLRAHSSRSEGYLQGIGATINLGRGVRTTAFVSYTPMDATLNDDGSARTIVTTGYHRTETEIAKKHNLHALKTGGSLKYDVGRMHLALNALYCHLDRRLNPKKEQLYDLNKAEGTDFMNASIDYGYRGRRWALNGETATDINGRIASINSINITASSTLSLMALQRFYSYQYASIDAQSFSDGGRVQNESGLYVGMSWRPSPTWQLSAYTDYAYHPWPMYRETGATYSLDNLIQCAYSTDKWKLMARYRLKTKEQTHRTRLSVEYASKQFSTRTQLDGGYCAAEGKDLGVMISENAAYTYRWLRLNAGVGYFRTDSYNSRVYLYENGPLYTYQMQQFYGEGIRYWFMLRANVGRQLMLTAKLGVTDFFDRNHISSSYQQIDQSSMTDLDIQVRWKI
;
A
#
# COMPACT_ATOMS: atom_id res chain seq x y z
N MET A 1 -16.75 39.17 -2.35
CA MET A 1 -17.29 37.89 -2.86
C MET A 1 -16.16 37.16 -3.55
N ALA A 2 -15.36 36.39 -2.80
CA ALA A 2 -14.36 35.53 -3.38
C ALA A 2 -15.06 34.25 -3.78
N ALA A 3 -15.18 34.00 -5.08
CA ALA A 3 -15.67 32.76 -5.65
C ALA A 3 -14.72 31.64 -5.19
N LEU A 4 -15.15 30.84 -4.22
CA LEU A 4 -14.63 29.53 -3.98
C LEU A 4 -14.85 28.74 -5.28
N GLY A 5 -13.85 28.78 -6.16
CA GLY A 5 -13.76 27.90 -7.29
C GLY A 5 -13.77 26.48 -6.75
N VAL A 6 -14.93 25.85 -6.73
CA VAL A 6 -15.07 24.41 -6.62
C VAL A 6 -14.33 23.87 -7.84
N ARG A 7 -13.03 23.58 -7.66
CA ARG A 7 -12.30 22.72 -8.57
C ARG A 7 -13.05 21.39 -8.53
N ALA A 8 -13.72 21.08 -9.62
CA ALA A 8 -13.94 19.68 -9.98
C ALA A 8 -12.54 19.10 -10.26
N GLN A 9 -11.77 18.88 -9.18
CA GLN A 9 -10.52 18.13 -9.23
C GLN A 9 -10.94 16.74 -9.64
N GLY A 10 -10.50 16.32 -10.82
CA GLY A 10 -10.68 14.94 -11.24
C GLY A 10 -10.07 14.06 -10.18
N GLU A 11 -10.91 13.34 -9.42
CA GLU A 11 -10.49 12.39 -8.40
C GLU A 11 -9.44 11.44 -8.99
N HIS A 12 -8.41 11.13 -8.20
CA HIS A 12 -7.29 10.25 -8.56
C HIS A 12 -6.35 10.77 -9.65
N GLN A 13 -6.14 12.09 -9.74
CA GLN A 13 -5.06 12.61 -10.61
C GLN A 13 -3.67 12.10 -10.18
N TRP A 14 -3.49 11.80 -8.90
CA TRP A 14 -2.26 11.24 -8.36
C TRP A 14 -1.93 9.84 -8.91
N GLU A 15 -2.90 9.04 -9.35
CA GLU A 15 -2.67 7.72 -9.97
C GLU A 15 -1.75 7.81 -11.19
N ARG A 16 -1.78 8.93 -11.91
CA ARG A 16 -0.90 9.19 -13.05
C ARG A 16 0.58 9.27 -12.66
N TYR A 17 0.86 9.60 -11.40
CA TYR A 17 2.21 9.73 -10.89
C TYR A 17 2.71 8.42 -10.25
N LEU A 18 1.83 7.52 -9.86
CA LEU A 18 2.18 6.23 -9.23
C LEU A 18 3.10 5.39 -10.11
N ASN A 19 2.81 5.29 -11.40
CA ASN A 19 3.61 4.51 -12.33
C ASN A 19 5.08 4.99 -12.48
N GLN A 20 5.37 6.20 -12.01
CA GLN A 20 6.74 6.74 -12.02
C GLN A 20 7.53 6.37 -10.77
N VAL A 21 6.83 6.17 -9.66
CA VAL A 21 7.42 5.89 -8.35
C VAL A 21 7.31 4.42 -7.93
N MET A 22 6.67 3.57 -8.75
CA MET A 22 6.45 2.16 -8.45
C MET A 22 6.59 1.27 -9.67
N THR A 23 6.94 -0.01 -9.46
CA THR A 23 6.88 -1.03 -10.51
C THR A 23 5.49 -1.69 -10.55
N ALA A 24 5.17 -2.36 -11.65
CA ALA A 24 3.91 -3.10 -11.76
C ALA A 24 3.88 -4.30 -10.80
N GLU A 25 5.02 -4.95 -10.59
CA GLU A 25 5.15 -6.05 -9.65
C GLU A 25 4.94 -5.59 -8.19
N ASP A 26 5.52 -4.45 -7.81
CA ASP A 26 5.31 -3.87 -6.48
C ASP A 26 3.84 -3.51 -6.26
N MET A 27 3.17 -2.99 -7.30
CA MET A 27 1.75 -2.67 -7.29
C MET A 27 0.83 -3.90 -7.37
N ALA A 28 1.30 -5.04 -7.82
CA ALA A 28 0.51 -6.28 -7.91
C ALA A 28 0.40 -7.05 -6.58
N SER A 29 1.07 -6.60 -5.53
CA SER A 29 0.97 -7.23 -4.21
C SER A 29 -0.40 -6.97 -3.56
N GLU A 30 -0.92 -7.95 -2.79
CA GLU A 30 -2.18 -7.81 -2.05
C GLU A 30 -2.15 -6.65 -1.05
N GLU A 31 -0.98 -6.35 -0.50
CA GLU A 31 -0.74 -5.26 0.45
C GLU A 31 -0.92 -3.88 -0.17
N TRP A 32 -0.85 -3.78 -1.50
CA TRP A 32 -1.00 -2.50 -2.19
C TRP A 32 -2.40 -1.89 -2.07
N GLN A 33 -3.45 -2.71 -1.91
CA GLN A 33 -4.80 -2.21 -1.66
C GLN A 33 -4.85 -1.25 -0.46
N LEU A 34 -4.09 -1.53 0.60
CA LEU A 34 -4.00 -0.67 1.78
C LEU A 34 -3.38 0.70 1.50
N ASN A 35 -2.31 0.70 0.73
CA ASN A 35 -1.65 1.95 0.33
C ASN A 35 -2.56 2.77 -0.59
N TYR A 36 -3.29 2.09 -1.47
CA TYR A 36 -4.26 2.72 -2.35
C TYR A 36 -5.41 3.35 -1.54
N ASP A 37 -5.96 2.64 -0.57
CA ASP A 37 -7.00 3.13 0.32
C ASP A 37 -6.52 4.36 1.12
N LEU A 38 -5.27 4.34 1.60
CA LEU A 38 -4.64 5.48 2.28
C LEU A 38 -4.53 6.70 1.37
N LEU A 39 -4.05 6.52 0.14
CA LEU A 39 -3.92 7.62 -0.82
C LEU A 39 -5.29 8.18 -1.20
N CYS A 40 -6.30 7.34 -1.41
CA CYS A 40 -7.68 7.78 -1.61
C CYS A 40 -8.19 8.62 -0.43
N GLU A 41 -7.89 8.20 0.80
CA GLU A 41 -8.29 8.93 2.00
C GLU A 41 -7.59 10.29 2.12
N LEU A 42 -6.27 10.34 1.90
CA LEU A 42 -5.49 11.58 1.95
C LEU A 42 -5.90 12.57 0.84
N GLU A 43 -6.31 12.10 -0.33
CA GLU A 43 -6.86 12.95 -1.39
C GLU A 43 -8.22 13.55 -1.00
N GLN A 44 -9.06 12.78 -0.31
CA GLN A 44 -10.36 13.26 0.15
C GLN A 44 -10.24 14.26 1.31
N HIS A 45 -9.17 14.17 2.09
CA HIS A 45 -8.86 14.99 3.26
C HIS A 45 -7.48 15.65 3.12
N PRO A 46 -7.31 16.61 2.17
CA PRO A 46 -6.03 17.24 1.95
C PRO A 46 -5.53 17.97 3.20
N ILE A 47 -4.22 17.94 3.40
CA ILE A 47 -3.55 18.56 4.55
C ILE A 47 -3.42 20.07 4.33
N ASN A 48 -3.79 20.88 5.32
CA ASN A 48 -3.49 22.31 5.29
C ASN A 48 -2.00 22.53 5.56
N ILE A 49 -1.24 22.92 4.54
CA ILE A 49 0.22 23.06 4.64
C ILE A 49 0.65 24.09 5.72
N ASN A 50 -0.16 25.10 6.00
CA ASN A 50 0.15 26.15 6.98
C ASN A 50 -0.14 25.75 8.43
N LYS A 51 -0.88 24.67 8.66
CA LYS A 51 -1.24 24.18 10.00
C LYS A 51 -0.74 22.77 10.25
N THR A 52 0.00 22.22 9.31
CA THR A 52 0.49 20.84 9.36
C THR A 52 1.63 20.68 10.34
N THR A 53 1.74 19.50 10.89
CA THR A 53 2.92 19.07 11.63
C THR A 53 3.85 18.25 10.72
N ARG A 54 5.09 18.04 11.16
CA ARG A 54 6.04 17.14 10.48
C ARG A 54 5.43 15.75 10.32
N GLU A 55 4.82 15.22 11.35
CA GLU A 55 4.21 13.90 11.40
C GLU A 55 3.05 13.74 10.42
N GLU A 56 2.27 14.80 10.21
CA GLU A 56 1.21 14.79 9.21
C GLU A 56 1.77 14.77 7.78
N LEU A 57 2.84 15.52 7.51
CA LEU A 57 3.54 15.45 6.22
C LEU A 57 4.21 14.10 6.00
N GLU A 58 4.70 13.47 7.05
CA GLU A 58 5.27 12.13 7.02
C GLU A 58 4.23 11.03 6.71
N GLN A 59 2.93 11.29 6.84
CA GLN A 59 1.87 10.39 6.38
C GLN A 59 1.77 10.31 4.85
N LEU A 60 2.31 11.29 4.12
CA LEU A 60 2.40 11.25 2.67
C LEU A 60 3.52 10.30 2.24
N PRO A 61 3.20 9.09 1.74
CA PRO A 61 4.18 8.01 1.62
C PRO A 61 5.21 8.24 0.51
N PHE A 62 5.02 9.25 -0.31
CA PHE A 62 5.89 9.61 -1.44
C PHE A 62 6.86 10.77 -1.13
N LEU A 63 6.76 11.43 0.04
CA LEU A 63 7.73 12.46 0.45
C LEU A 63 8.96 11.84 1.12
N SER A 64 10.14 12.32 0.79
CA SER A 64 11.36 11.98 1.54
C SER A 64 11.45 12.78 2.85
N THR A 65 12.24 12.29 3.80
CA THR A 65 12.55 13.02 5.03
C THR A 65 13.11 14.41 4.74
N GLN A 66 13.99 14.52 3.73
CA GLN A 66 14.58 15.80 3.33
C GLN A 66 13.55 16.76 2.74
N GLN A 67 12.57 16.24 1.96
CA GLN A 67 11.49 17.05 1.42
C GLN A 67 10.53 17.55 2.52
N VAL A 68 10.24 16.69 3.51
CA VAL A 68 9.47 17.09 4.70
C VAL A 68 10.22 18.17 5.48
N GLU A 69 11.54 17.97 5.75
CA GLU A 69 12.34 18.98 6.45
C GLU A 69 12.44 20.29 5.67
N ALA A 70 12.56 20.24 4.34
CA ALA A 70 12.60 21.43 3.50
C ALA A 70 11.27 22.20 3.53
N LEU A 71 10.13 21.50 3.55
CA LEU A 71 8.80 22.11 3.74
C LEU A 71 8.67 22.78 5.12
N VAL A 72 9.04 22.06 6.18
CA VAL A 72 9.00 22.57 7.55
C VAL A 72 9.94 23.76 7.72
N GLU A 73 11.17 23.70 7.17
CA GLU A 73 12.13 24.80 7.21
C GLU A 73 11.61 26.03 6.44
N TYR A 74 10.96 25.83 5.30
CA TYR A 74 10.33 26.91 4.54
C TYR A 74 9.27 27.63 5.36
N LEU A 75 8.35 26.86 5.97
CA LEU A 75 7.29 27.42 6.83
C LEU A 75 7.85 28.13 8.06
N TYR A 76 8.91 27.61 8.65
CA TYR A 76 9.57 28.23 9.80
C TYR A 76 10.24 29.58 9.43
N ARG A 77 10.90 29.67 8.25
CA ARG A 77 11.63 30.86 7.80
C ARG A 77 10.73 31.95 7.24
N TYR A 78 9.75 31.58 6.43
CA TYR A 78 8.96 32.51 5.65
C TYR A 78 7.53 32.67 6.17
N GLY A 79 7.14 31.86 7.15
CA GLY A 79 5.79 31.84 7.69
C GLY A 79 4.82 31.07 6.78
N SER A 80 3.53 31.41 6.88
CA SER A 80 2.49 30.73 6.11
C SER A 80 2.60 30.98 4.62
N MET A 81 2.52 29.93 3.82
CA MET A 81 2.40 30.02 2.36
C MET A 81 1.10 30.73 1.97
N LYS A 82 1.16 31.59 0.98
CA LYS A 82 -0.01 32.29 0.41
C LYS A 82 -0.62 31.51 -0.75
N SER A 83 0.18 30.71 -1.44
CA SER A 83 -0.28 29.86 -2.54
C SER A 83 0.61 28.62 -2.70
N LEU A 84 0.08 27.55 -3.31
CA LEU A 84 0.86 26.33 -3.63
C LEU A 84 1.97 26.60 -4.68
N ALA A 85 1.92 27.73 -5.39
CA ALA A 85 2.99 28.13 -6.30
C ALA A 85 4.33 28.35 -5.58
N GLU A 86 4.31 28.69 -4.29
CA GLU A 86 5.51 28.88 -3.47
C GLU A 86 6.31 27.58 -3.26
N LEU A 87 5.72 26.42 -3.48
CA LEU A 87 6.48 25.14 -3.53
C LEU A 87 7.61 25.16 -4.56
N GLN A 88 7.57 26.08 -5.53
CA GLN A 88 8.66 26.28 -6.49
C GLN A 88 9.93 26.86 -5.85
N MET A 89 9.78 27.52 -4.71
CA MET A 89 10.90 28.10 -3.96
C MET A 89 11.70 27.04 -3.17
N ILE A 90 11.19 25.81 -3.09
CA ILE A 90 11.81 24.69 -2.38
C ILE A 90 12.53 23.79 -3.40
N PRO A 91 13.87 23.85 -3.50
CA PRO A 91 14.62 23.12 -4.53
C PRO A 91 14.47 21.60 -4.47
N GLU A 92 14.28 21.05 -3.25
CA GLU A 92 14.10 19.62 -2.99
C GLU A 92 12.80 19.08 -3.60
N ILE A 93 11.81 19.97 -3.82
CA ILE A 93 10.50 19.60 -4.37
C ILE A 93 10.48 19.88 -5.87
N GLY A 94 10.78 18.87 -6.67
CA GLY A 94 10.80 18.98 -8.13
C GLY A 94 9.40 19.14 -8.73
N PRO A 95 9.30 19.51 -10.02
CA PRO A 95 8.02 19.83 -10.67
C PRO A 95 6.97 18.72 -10.59
N GLN A 96 7.39 17.46 -10.70
CA GLN A 96 6.49 16.30 -10.61
C GLN A 96 5.98 16.10 -9.19
N MET A 97 6.87 16.22 -8.19
CA MET A 97 6.51 16.12 -6.77
C MET A 97 5.55 17.24 -6.38
N ARG A 98 5.71 18.45 -6.91
CA ARG A 98 4.76 19.55 -6.69
C ARG A 98 3.36 19.20 -7.17
N LYS A 99 3.24 18.71 -8.42
CA LYS A 99 1.96 18.28 -8.99
C LYS A 99 1.31 17.14 -8.20
N LEU A 100 2.12 16.22 -7.70
CA LEU A 100 1.65 15.14 -6.83
C LEU A 100 1.17 15.69 -5.48
N LEU A 101 1.96 16.56 -4.84
CA LEU A 101 1.61 17.22 -3.57
C LEU A 101 0.32 18.03 -3.68
N GLU A 102 0.10 18.74 -4.80
CA GLU A 102 -1.13 19.53 -5.04
C GLU A 102 -2.41 18.69 -4.98
N CYS A 103 -2.32 17.36 -5.09
CA CYS A 103 -3.46 16.45 -4.89
C CYS A 103 -3.79 16.23 -3.41
N PHE A 104 -2.84 16.46 -2.50
CA PHE A 104 -2.93 16.06 -1.09
C PHE A 104 -2.80 17.21 -0.09
N ILE A 105 -2.44 18.42 -0.55
CA ILE A 105 -2.28 19.59 0.30
C ILE A 105 -3.05 20.79 -0.25
N TYR A 106 -3.40 21.71 0.64
CA TYR A 106 -4.00 22.99 0.25
C TYR A 106 -3.44 24.14 1.09
N VAL A 107 -3.61 25.36 0.57
CA VAL A 107 -3.34 26.63 1.25
C VAL A 107 -4.66 27.34 1.46
N GLY A 108 -4.95 27.78 2.68
CA GLY A 108 -6.15 28.55 2.97
C GLY A 108 -6.37 28.72 4.47
N GLU A 109 -7.15 29.72 4.83
CA GLU A 109 -7.74 29.80 6.16
C GLU A 109 -8.99 28.93 6.16
N GLU A 110 -9.12 28.04 7.15
CA GLU A 110 -10.41 27.42 7.39
C GLU A 110 -11.42 28.51 7.74
N PRO A 111 -12.57 28.54 7.07
CA PRO A 111 -13.63 29.45 7.53
C PRO A 111 -13.92 29.13 9.01
N ARG A 112 -13.89 30.13 9.87
CA ARG A 112 -14.25 30.07 11.30
C ARG A 112 -15.75 29.78 11.47
N THR A 113 -16.28 28.77 10.86
CA THR A 113 -17.69 28.39 10.94
C THR A 113 -17.82 27.07 11.68
N ALA A 114 -18.93 26.95 12.41
CA ALA A 114 -19.36 25.87 13.28
C ALA A 114 -18.80 24.48 12.88
N THR A 115 -18.48 23.67 13.90
CA THR A 115 -18.14 22.25 13.80
C THR A 115 -18.87 21.58 12.64
N ARG A 116 -18.14 21.19 11.61
CA ARG A 116 -18.73 20.58 10.40
C ARG A 116 -18.75 19.07 10.57
N ILE A 117 -19.92 18.52 10.76
CA ILE A 117 -20.13 17.07 10.68
C ILE A 117 -20.37 16.73 9.21
N LYS A 118 -19.62 15.81 8.69
CA LYS A 118 -19.74 15.28 7.33
C LYS A 118 -20.08 13.80 7.42
N HIS A 119 -21.03 13.38 6.63
CA HIS A 119 -21.37 11.96 6.45
C HIS A 119 -20.99 11.55 5.04
N GLU A 120 -20.43 10.37 4.92
CA GLU A 120 -20.13 9.76 3.64
C GLU A 120 -20.57 8.30 3.64
N LEU A 121 -21.37 7.93 2.64
CA LEU A 121 -21.74 6.54 2.36
C LEU A 121 -21.21 6.16 0.98
N ILE A 122 -20.48 5.05 0.91
CA ILE A 122 -20.04 4.45 -0.35
C ILE A 122 -20.57 3.01 -0.38
N VAL A 123 -21.23 2.64 -1.48
CA VAL A 123 -21.68 1.28 -1.76
C VAL A 123 -21.10 0.86 -3.10
N ASN A 124 -20.50 -0.31 -3.15
CA ASN A 124 -19.93 -0.88 -4.37
C ASN A 124 -20.41 -2.31 -4.56
N GLY A 125 -20.71 -2.67 -5.80
CA GLY A 125 -21.04 -4.03 -6.22
C GLY A 125 -20.30 -4.40 -7.49
N ARG A 126 -19.83 -5.66 -7.57
CA ARG A 126 -19.30 -6.27 -8.79
C ARG A 126 -20.20 -7.41 -9.23
N VAL A 127 -20.60 -7.35 -10.48
CA VAL A 127 -21.44 -8.35 -11.16
C VAL A 127 -20.59 -9.04 -12.22
N PRO A 128 -20.19 -10.31 -12.03
CA PRO A 128 -19.57 -11.12 -13.08
C PRO A 128 -20.64 -11.67 -14.03
N PHE A 129 -20.37 -11.60 -15.34
CA PHE A 129 -21.23 -12.21 -16.38
C PHE A 129 -20.76 -13.61 -16.77
N TYR A 130 -20.08 -14.27 -15.87
CA TYR A 130 -19.60 -15.65 -15.98
C TYR A 130 -19.88 -16.42 -14.69
N GLU A 131 -19.80 -17.73 -14.78
CA GLU A 131 -19.86 -18.62 -13.63
C GLU A 131 -18.48 -19.25 -13.39
N ARG A 132 -18.10 -19.37 -12.12
CA ARG A 132 -16.96 -20.18 -11.71
C ARG A 132 -17.43 -21.57 -11.35
N LYS A 133 -16.58 -22.58 -11.52
CA LYS A 133 -16.92 -23.97 -11.18
C LYS A 133 -17.38 -24.11 -9.72
N GLY A 134 -16.79 -23.36 -8.81
CA GLY A 134 -17.21 -23.37 -7.40
C GLY A 134 -18.60 -22.76 -7.13
N ASN A 135 -19.17 -21.99 -8.06
CA ASN A 135 -20.51 -21.39 -7.89
C ASN A 135 -21.66 -22.42 -7.94
N GLY A 136 -21.39 -23.66 -8.35
CA GLY A 136 -22.39 -24.76 -8.34
C GLY A 136 -22.64 -25.23 -6.91
N ASP A 137 -21.83 -26.17 -6.42
CA ASP A 137 -22.09 -26.86 -5.16
C ASP A 137 -21.06 -26.57 -4.05
N ASP A 138 -19.92 -25.95 -4.39
CA ASP A 138 -18.80 -25.82 -3.45
C ASP A 138 -18.85 -24.50 -2.66
N TYR A 139 -19.23 -23.38 -3.29
CA TYR A 139 -19.35 -22.10 -2.62
C TYR A 139 -20.68 -21.96 -1.91
N GLN A 140 -20.65 -21.49 -0.67
CA GLN A 140 -21.80 -21.34 0.21
C GLN A 140 -22.63 -20.07 -0.07
N GLY A 141 -22.16 -19.19 -0.96
CA GLY A 141 -22.79 -17.94 -1.31
C GLY A 141 -22.84 -17.67 -2.81
N ASP A 142 -23.46 -16.55 -3.17
CA ASP A 142 -23.62 -16.13 -4.55
C ASP A 142 -22.32 -15.59 -5.18
N LYS A 143 -22.31 -15.42 -6.50
CA LYS A 143 -21.16 -14.95 -7.28
C LYS A 143 -20.87 -13.46 -7.17
N TYR A 144 -21.72 -12.68 -6.49
CA TYR A 144 -21.58 -11.25 -6.40
C TYR A 144 -20.64 -10.86 -5.28
N ARG A 145 -19.80 -9.85 -5.54
CA ARG A 145 -18.96 -9.21 -4.56
C ARG A 145 -19.51 -7.83 -4.28
N HIS A 146 -19.74 -7.48 -3.02
CA HIS A 146 -20.17 -6.13 -2.67
C HIS A 146 -19.67 -5.72 -1.29
N TRP A 147 -19.58 -4.38 -1.10
CA TRP A 147 -19.15 -3.78 0.15
C TRP A 147 -19.78 -2.41 0.33
N PHE A 148 -19.83 -1.96 1.57
CA PHE A 148 -20.15 -0.59 1.89
C PHE A 148 -19.16 -0.01 2.90
N ARG A 149 -19.03 1.30 2.87
CA ARG A 149 -18.30 2.11 3.83
C ARG A 149 -19.17 3.27 4.24
N TYR A 150 -19.43 3.40 5.54
CA TYR A 150 -20.08 4.56 6.12
C TYR A 150 -19.11 5.24 7.06
N GLN A 151 -18.99 6.57 6.96
CA GLN A 151 -18.06 7.36 7.73
C GLN A 151 -18.68 8.67 8.17
N ILE A 152 -18.46 9.02 9.42
CA ILE A 152 -18.79 10.31 10.02
C ILE A 152 -17.49 11.01 10.39
N GLU A 153 -17.32 12.24 9.97
CA GLU A 153 -16.19 13.09 10.32
C GLU A 153 -16.65 14.36 11.00
N CYS A 154 -15.96 14.74 12.06
CA CYS A 154 -16.17 15.99 12.76
C CYS A 154 -14.86 16.76 12.72
N ASP A 155 -14.76 17.73 11.80
CA ASP A 155 -13.54 18.45 11.47
C ASP A 155 -12.39 17.48 11.15
N ASP A 156 -11.15 17.79 11.61
CA ASP A 156 -10.00 16.91 11.56
C ASP A 156 -9.75 16.14 12.89
N LYS A 157 -10.71 16.21 13.82
CA LYS A 157 -10.57 15.72 15.19
C LYS A 157 -11.19 14.35 15.43
N MET A 158 -12.30 14.03 14.77
CA MET A 158 -13.01 12.78 14.99
C MET A 158 -13.36 12.13 13.66
N LYS A 159 -13.12 10.83 13.58
CA LYS A 159 -13.48 9.95 12.49
C LYS A 159 -14.09 8.67 13.07
N LEU A 160 -15.37 8.46 12.81
CA LEU A 160 -16.11 7.25 13.18
C LEU A 160 -16.57 6.57 11.90
N GLY A 161 -16.43 5.25 11.79
CA GLY A 161 -16.89 4.56 10.60
C GLY A 161 -17.08 3.08 10.76
N LEU A 162 -17.70 2.52 9.72
CA LEU A 162 -17.93 1.08 9.55
C LEU A 162 -17.69 0.72 8.10
N VAL A 163 -16.85 -0.28 7.89
CA VAL A 163 -16.68 -0.94 6.59
C VAL A 163 -17.22 -2.36 6.72
N ALA A 164 -17.97 -2.80 5.73
CA ALA A 164 -18.41 -4.20 5.66
C ALA A 164 -18.31 -4.70 4.23
N SER A 165 -17.90 -5.97 4.06
CA SER A 165 -17.70 -6.57 2.75
C SER A 165 -17.97 -8.06 2.75
N LYS A 166 -18.35 -8.56 1.56
CA LYS A 166 -18.31 -9.98 1.22
C LYS A 166 -17.63 -10.18 -0.13
N ASP A 167 -16.86 -11.23 -0.24
CA ASP A 167 -16.32 -11.68 -1.51
C ASP A 167 -17.28 -12.59 -2.27
N ALA A 168 -17.02 -12.80 -3.57
CA ALA A 168 -17.80 -13.69 -4.40
C ALA A 168 -17.68 -15.13 -3.88
N GLY A 169 -18.81 -15.81 -3.67
CA GLY A 169 -18.89 -17.16 -3.11
C GLY A 169 -19.11 -17.22 -1.60
N GLU A 170 -19.05 -16.08 -0.88
CA GLU A 170 -19.33 -16.04 0.55
C GLU A 170 -20.83 -15.91 0.83
N PRO A 171 -21.34 -16.56 1.90
CA PRO A 171 -22.73 -16.45 2.30
C PRO A 171 -23.10 -15.03 2.77
N PHE A 172 -24.32 -14.58 2.48
CA PHE A 172 -24.86 -13.27 2.85
C PHE A 172 -26.28 -13.41 3.41
N PHE A 173 -26.51 -13.01 4.66
CA PHE A 173 -27.72 -13.26 5.45
C PHE A 173 -28.11 -14.74 5.53
N THR A 174 -27.15 -15.63 5.39
CA THR A 174 -27.36 -17.08 5.43
C THR A 174 -26.13 -17.79 6.00
N GLY A 175 -26.26 -19.06 6.32
CA GLY A 175 -25.16 -19.90 6.82
C GLY A 175 -24.52 -19.33 8.09
N ILE A 176 -23.20 -19.13 8.05
CA ILE A 176 -22.41 -18.53 9.14
C ILE A 176 -22.61 -17.03 9.26
N ASN A 177 -23.01 -16.35 8.17
CA ASN A 177 -23.13 -14.89 8.10
C ASN A 177 -24.59 -14.42 8.27
N LYS A 178 -25.28 -14.90 9.32
CA LYS A 178 -26.70 -14.60 9.59
C LYS A 178 -27.01 -13.11 9.70
N TYR A 179 -26.02 -12.28 10.04
CA TYR A 179 -26.15 -10.82 10.21
C TYR A 179 -25.71 -10.01 8.96
N GLY A 180 -25.41 -10.66 7.85
CA GLY A 180 -25.13 -10.02 6.57
C GLY A 180 -23.75 -10.32 6.03
N TYR A 181 -22.79 -9.42 6.23
CA TYR A 181 -21.48 -9.51 5.64
C TYR A 181 -20.55 -10.49 6.34
N ASP A 182 -19.54 -10.95 5.61
CA ASP A 182 -18.50 -11.83 6.13
C ASP A 182 -17.47 -11.06 6.98
N TYR A 183 -17.15 -9.84 6.55
CA TYR A 183 -16.16 -8.96 7.17
C TYR A 183 -16.81 -7.66 7.65
N TYR A 184 -16.39 -7.21 8.86
CA TYR A 184 -16.79 -5.95 9.45
C TYR A 184 -15.59 -5.24 10.08
N SER A 185 -15.42 -3.94 9.80
CA SER A 185 -14.40 -3.09 10.43
C SER A 185 -15.04 -1.83 11.03
N PRO A 186 -15.52 -1.89 12.28
CA PRO A 186 -15.90 -0.71 13.04
C PRO A 186 -14.65 0.01 13.57
N TYR A 187 -14.63 1.34 13.49
CA TYR A 187 -13.52 2.14 14.00
C TYR A 187 -13.94 3.52 14.48
N LEU A 188 -13.26 4.00 15.51
CA LEU A 188 -13.28 5.39 15.98
C LEU A 188 -11.85 5.89 16.10
N GLN A 189 -11.57 7.06 15.56
CA GLN A 189 -10.31 7.76 15.74
C GLN A 189 -10.57 9.19 16.22
N LEU A 190 -9.94 9.57 17.33
CA LEU A 190 -9.89 10.95 17.82
C LEU A 190 -8.46 11.49 17.66
N LYS A 191 -8.33 12.74 17.24
CA LYS A 191 -7.04 13.42 17.03
C LYS A 191 -7.02 14.80 17.68
N LYS A 192 -5.80 15.28 18.00
CA LYS A 192 -5.55 16.70 18.40
C LYS A 192 -6.35 17.16 19.63
N MET A 193 -6.49 16.30 20.65
CA MET A 193 -7.18 16.62 21.90
C MET A 193 -6.18 17.02 23.00
N GLY A 194 -5.58 18.18 22.90
CA GLY A 194 -4.56 18.65 23.84
C GLY A 194 -3.28 17.79 23.77
N ARG A 195 -2.95 17.13 24.88
CA ARG A 195 -1.80 16.18 24.91
C ARG A 195 -2.08 14.85 24.24
N LEU A 196 -3.34 14.47 24.09
CA LEU A 196 -3.75 13.28 23.35
C LEU A 196 -3.68 13.57 21.85
N GLU A 197 -2.64 13.07 21.20
CA GLU A 197 -2.44 13.26 19.75
C GLU A 197 -3.38 12.35 18.95
N THR A 198 -3.53 11.10 19.36
CA THR A 198 -4.39 10.11 18.71
C THR A 198 -4.96 9.13 19.74
N LEU A 199 -6.24 8.83 19.60
CA LEU A 199 -6.91 7.69 20.25
C LEU A 199 -7.62 6.89 19.16
N VAL A 200 -7.47 5.58 19.19
CA VAL A 200 -8.17 4.66 18.28
C VAL A 200 -8.94 3.62 19.10
N LEU A 201 -10.15 3.30 18.64
CA LEU A 201 -11.01 2.25 19.20
C LEU A 201 -11.59 1.40 18.07
N GLY A 202 -11.77 0.11 18.31
CA GLY A 202 -12.24 -0.85 17.30
C GLY A 202 -11.10 -1.36 16.45
N ASN A 203 -11.25 -1.39 15.12
CA ASN A 203 -10.22 -1.87 14.22
C ASN A 203 -9.22 -0.75 13.89
N PHE A 204 -7.94 -1.02 14.11
CA PHE A 204 -6.88 -0.07 13.90
C PHE A 204 -5.58 -0.73 13.39
N ARG A 205 -4.62 0.09 13.00
CA ARG A 205 -3.27 -0.29 12.60
C ARG A 205 -2.24 0.42 13.45
N ALA A 206 -1.13 -0.28 13.69
CA ALA A 206 0.01 0.24 14.43
C ALA A 206 1.29 0.08 13.59
N SER A 207 2.16 1.07 13.66
CA SER A 207 3.52 1.01 13.12
C SER A 207 4.49 1.60 14.14
N MET A 208 5.64 0.95 14.33
CA MET A 208 6.69 1.40 15.23
C MET A 208 8.04 1.29 14.53
N GLY A 209 8.90 2.31 14.67
CA GLY A 209 10.21 2.35 14.06
C GLY A 209 10.20 2.13 12.56
N MET A 210 11.14 1.34 12.07
CA MET A 210 11.23 0.93 10.65
C MET A 210 10.51 -0.41 10.39
N GLY A 211 9.71 -0.90 11.35
CA GLY A 211 8.87 -2.08 11.21
C GLY A 211 9.48 -3.40 11.67
N MET A 212 10.56 -3.35 12.46
CA MET A 212 11.19 -4.55 12.98
C MET A 212 10.36 -5.26 14.06
N VAL A 213 9.50 -4.53 14.77
CA VAL A 213 8.65 -5.04 15.85
C VAL A 213 7.22 -5.22 15.34
N ILE A 214 6.62 -4.16 14.83
CA ILE A 214 5.27 -4.17 14.24
C ILE A 214 5.15 -3.14 13.13
N ASN A 215 4.57 -3.56 12.02
CA ASN A 215 4.17 -2.67 10.94
C ASN A 215 3.01 -3.27 10.15
N ASN A 216 1.82 -2.77 10.39
CA ASN A 216 0.63 -3.12 9.60
C ASN A 216 0.40 -2.14 8.43
N SER A 217 1.38 -1.29 8.10
CA SER A 217 1.33 -0.29 7.03
C SER A 217 2.57 -0.43 6.17
N PHE A 218 2.48 -1.15 5.07
CA PHE A 218 3.63 -1.43 4.22
C PHE A 218 4.02 -0.25 3.31
N GLY A 219 5.29 -0.25 2.84
CA GLY A 219 5.86 0.79 1.99
C GLY A 219 5.51 0.65 0.49
N LEU A 220 5.91 1.64 -0.30
CA LEU A 220 5.55 1.80 -1.71
C LEU A 220 6.46 1.05 -2.71
N GLY A 221 7.19 0.00 -2.30
CA GLY A 221 8.12 -0.74 -3.18
C GLY A 221 9.51 -0.10 -3.33
N LYS A 222 10.42 -0.82 -4.01
CA LYS A 222 11.85 -0.50 -4.01
C LYS A 222 12.24 0.84 -4.68
N ILE A 223 11.51 1.31 -5.69
CA ILE A 223 11.75 2.63 -6.30
C ILE A 223 11.33 3.76 -5.35
N ALA A 224 10.17 3.62 -4.72
CA ALA A 224 9.65 4.64 -3.81
C ALA A 224 10.57 4.82 -2.58
N ILE A 225 11.28 3.78 -2.22
CA ILE A 225 12.30 3.77 -1.18
C ILE A 225 13.41 4.79 -1.42
N LEU A 226 13.82 5.04 -2.66
CA LEU A 226 14.76 6.13 -2.99
C LEU A 226 14.29 7.50 -2.47
N GLN A 227 12.99 7.64 -2.27
CA GLN A 227 12.39 8.88 -1.77
C GLN A 227 12.02 8.79 -0.29
N ASN A 228 11.64 7.61 0.22
CA ASN A 228 10.94 7.46 1.50
C ASN A 228 11.73 6.74 2.60
N LEU A 229 12.79 6.03 2.28
CA LEU A 229 13.53 5.30 3.29
C LEU A 229 14.27 6.22 4.25
N GLY A 230 14.10 5.89 5.49
CA GLY A 230 14.64 6.65 6.58
C GLY A 230 13.59 7.25 7.47
N ARG A 231 12.33 6.88 7.29
CA ARG A 231 11.30 7.28 8.22
C ARG A 231 11.07 6.20 9.27
N SER A 232 11.23 6.61 10.49
CA SER A 232 10.61 5.97 11.61
C SER A 232 9.13 6.38 11.61
N THR A 233 8.25 5.48 11.19
CA THR A 233 6.80 5.71 11.26
C THR A 233 6.28 5.10 12.54
N ALA A 234 6.17 5.86 13.60
CA ALA A 234 5.41 5.45 14.77
C ALA A 234 4.03 6.07 14.70
N GLY A 235 2.99 5.28 14.78
CA GLY A 235 1.64 5.81 14.80
C GLY A 235 0.55 4.78 14.83
N LEU A 236 -0.57 5.23 15.38
CA LEU A 236 -1.84 4.50 15.39
C LEU A 236 -2.78 5.15 14.38
N ARG A 237 -3.50 4.33 13.63
CA ARG A 237 -4.49 4.79 12.66
C ARG A 237 -5.69 3.85 12.61
N ALA A 238 -6.90 4.41 12.50
CA ALA A 238 -8.11 3.64 12.27
C ALA A 238 -7.98 2.75 11.02
N HIS A 239 -8.49 1.54 11.07
CA HIS A 239 -8.52 0.62 9.95
C HIS A 239 -9.81 0.78 9.17
N SER A 240 -9.77 1.56 8.11
CA SER A 240 -10.89 1.88 7.23
C SER A 240 -10.86 1.10 5.90
N SER A 241 -10.11 0.00 5.83
CA SER A 241 -9.96 -0.88 4.67
C SER A 241 -10.71 -2.20 4.85
N ARG A 242 -10.78 -2.98 3.76
CA ARG A 242 -11.36 -4.33 3.71
C ARG A 242 -10.31 -5.44 3.84
N SER A 243 -9.04 -5.06 4.00
CA SER A 243 -7.94 -6.01 4.07
C SER A 243 -7.73 -6.55 5.47
N GLU A 244 -7.28 -7.76 5.57
CA GLU A 244 -6.83 -8.39 6.81
C GLU A 244 -5.59 -7.69 7.42
N GLY A 245 -5.08 -8.19 8.54
CA GLY A 245 -3.88 -7.66 9.19
C GLY A 245 -4.15 -6.41 10.03
N TYR A 246 -5.34 -6.27 10.60
CA TYR A 246 -5.70 -5.23 11.57
C TYR A 246 -5.51 -5.69 13.02
N LEU A 247 -5.53 -4.73 13.94
CA LEU A 247 -5.64 -4.92 15.37
C LEU A 247 -7.05 -4.52 15.81
N GLN A 248 -7.63 -5.25 16.76
CA GLN A 248 -8.96 -4.92 17.30
C GLN A 248 -8.86 -4.62 18.81
N GLY A 249 -9.16 -3.39 19.20
CA GLY A 249 -9.03 -2.97 20.61
C GLY A 249 -8.94 -1.47 20.79
N ILE A 250 -7.98 -1.03 21.60
CA ILE A 250 -7.77 0.38 21.94
C ILE A 250 -6.28 0.73 21.85
N GLY A 251 -5.97 1.93 21.37
CA GLY A 251 -4.62 2.46 21.39
C GLY A 251 -4.60 3.98 21.47
N ALA A 252 -3.57 4.53 22.11
CA ALA A 252 -3.40 5.97 22.27
C ALA A 252 -1.97 6.42 22.05
N THR A 253 -1.81 7.62 21.48
CA THR A 253 -0.54 8.36 21.41
C THR A 253 -0.69 9.66 22.20
N ILE A 254 0.22 9.86 23.17
CA ILE A 254 0.21 11.00 24.09
C ILE A 254 1.54 11.76 23.97
N ASN A 255 1.45 13.06 23.82
CA ASN A 255 2.59 13.97 23.89
C ASN A 255 2.81 14.41 25.34
N LEU A 256 3.90 13.94 25.93
CA LEU A 256 4.25 14.26 27.32
C LEU A 256 4.95 15.63 27.45
N GLY A 257 5.24 16.28 26.32
CA GLY A 257 5.99 17.53 26.28
C GLY A 257 7.51 17.32 26.24
N ARG A 258 8.27 18.40 26.02
CA ARG A 258 9.74 18.38 25.96
C ARG A 258 10.33 17.40 24.95
N GLY A 259 9.60 17.13 23.84
CA GLY A 259 10.01 16.17 22.82
C GLY A 259 9.73 14.70 23.14
N VAL A 260 9.07 14.41 24.28
CA VAL A 260 8.72 13.02 24.66
C VAL A 260 7.31 12.70 24.19
N ARG A 261 7.18 11.59 23.50
CA ARG A 261 5.90 11.03 23.01
C ARG A 261 5.82 9.55 23.39
N THR A 262 4.65 9.11 23.86
CA THR A 262 4.40 7.69 24.14
C THR A 262 3.21 7.21 23.34
N THR A 263 3.31 5.99 22.81
CA THR A 263 2.22 5.27 22.15
C THR A 263 2.05 3.94 22.87
N ALA A 264 0.81 3.57 23.15
CA ALA A 264 0.50 2.26 23.72
C ALA A 264 -0.82 1.73 23.16
N PHE A 265 -0.93 0.41 23.04
CA PHE A 265 -2.17 -0.24 22.62
C PHE A 265 -2.34 -1.63 23.25
N VAL A 266 -3.59 -2.05 23.31
CA VAL A 266 -4.00 -3.42 23.62
C VAL A 266 -5.02 -3.86 22.57
N SER A 267 -4.84 -5.06 22.04
CA SER A 267 -5.66 -5.65 21.00
C SER A 267 -5.95 -7.11 21.29
N TYR A 268 -7.20 -7.52 21.06
CA TYR A 268 -7.61 -8.91 21.04
C TYR A 268 -8.29 -9.17 19.70
N THR A 269 -7.59 -9.86 18.81
CA THR A 269 -7.97 -9.98 17.40
C THR A 269 -8.23 -11.44 17.06
N PRO A 270 -9.43 -11.80 16.52
CA PRO A 270 -9.66 -13.09 15.91
C PRO A 270 -8.87 -13.19 14.60
N MET A 271 -8.30 -14.37 14.34
CA MET A 271 -7.48 -14.67 13.17
C MET A 271 -7.90 -16.01 12.58
N ASP A 272 -7.72 -16.16 11.30
CA ASP A 272 -7.95 -17.42 10.62
C ASP A 272 -6.69 -18.30 10.68
N ALA A 273 -6.87 -19.58 10.94
CA ALA A 273 -5.76 -20.52 10.97
C ALA A 273 -6.12 -21.89 10.39
N THR A 274 -5.14 -22.53 9.77
CA THR A 274 -5.21 -23.96 9.49
C THR A 274 -4.74 -24.68 10.74
N LEU A 275 -5.57 -25.57 11.29
CA LEU A 275 -5.24 -26.36 12.48
C LEU A 275 -4.59 -27.70 12.10
N ASN A 276 -3.77 -28.24 13.02
CA ASN A 276 -3.30 -29.60 13.05
C ASN A 276 -4.36 -30.49 13.74
N ASP A 277 -4.19 -31.80 13.68
CA ASP A 277 -5.09 -32.78 14.31
C ASP A 277 -5.11 -32.67 15.84
N ASP A 278 -4.03 -32.16 16.44
CA ASP A 278 -3.93 -31.88 17.89
C ASP A 278 -4.59 -30.56 18.32
N GLY A 279 -5.19 -29.83 17.39
CA GLY A 279 -5.81 -28.53 17.62
C GLY A 279 -4.85 -27.34 17.70
N SER A 280 -3.55 -27.55 17.54
CA SER A 280 -2.57 -26.46 17.41
C SER A 280 -2.71 -25.75 16.04
N ALA A 281 -2.32 -24.47 15.97
CA ALA A 281 -2.34 -23.72 14.73
C ALA A 281 -1.12 -24.07 13.86
N ARG A 282 -1.36 -24.61 12.68
CA ARG A 282 -0.31 -24.93 11.71
C ARG A 282 0.17 -23.70 10.94
N THR A 283 -0.78 -22.85 10.51
CA THR A 283 -0.49 -21.69 9.69
C THR A 283 -1.57 -20.62 9.92
N ILE A 284 -1.15 -19.39 10.13
CA ILE A 284 -2.04 -18.23 10.14
C ILE A 284 -2.42 -17.92 8.68
N VAL A 285 -3.72 -17.78 8.40
CA VAL A 285 -4.27 -17.52 7.08
C VAL A 285 -4.61 -16.04 6.99
N THR A 286 -4.16 -15.38 5.94
CA THR A 286 -4.34 -13.92 5.73
C THR A 286 -5.18 -13.58 4.50
N THR A 287 -5.75 -14.59 3.81
CA THR A 287 -6.53 -14.38 2.58
C THR A 287 -7.94 -13.86 2.84
N GLY A 288 -8.51 -14.12 4.04
CA GLY A 288 -9.85 -13.69 4.45
C GLY A 288 -11.00 -14.28 3.62
N TYR A 289 -10.80 -15.39 2.90
CA TYR A 289 -11.87 -16.03 2.13
C TYR A 289 -12.61 -17.11 2.93
N HIS A 290 -13.98 -17.05 2.92
CA HIS A 290 -14.86 -17.99 3.62
C HIS A 290 -15.99 -18.47 2.69
N ARG A 291 -15.61 -19.06 1.54
CA ARG A 291 -16.50 -19.47 0.45
C ARG A 291 -16.90 -20.93 0.53
N THR A 292 -15.95 -21.78 0.90
CA THR A 292 -16.12 -23.24 0.99
C THR A 292 -16.18 -23.67 2.46
N GLU A 293 -16.70 -24.87 2.74
CA GLU A 293 -16.69 -25.44 4.09
C GLU A 293 -15.29 -25.47 4.72
N THR A 294 -14.26 -25.80 3.91
CA THR A 294 -12.87 -25.85 4.38
C THR A 294 -12.28 -24.46 4.67
N GLU A 295 -12.71 -23.42 3.94
CA GLU A 295 -12.32 -22.04 4.24
C GLU A 295 -13.08 -21.53 5.49
N ILE A 296 -14.36 -21.81 5.59
CA ILE A 296 -15.23 -21.48 6.74
C ILE A 296 -14.70 -22.11 8.04
N ALA A 297 -14.24 -23.35 8.00
CA ALA A 297 -13.67 -24.03 9.17
C ALA A 297 -12.40 -23.36 9.72
N LYS A 298 -11.74 -22.49 8.95
CA LYS A 298 -10.57 -21.73 9.38
C LYS A 298 -10.92 -20.40 10.01
N LYS A 299 -12.15 -19.91 9.81
CA LYS A 299 -12.59 -18.59 10.23
C LYS A 299 -12.53 -18.43 11.74
N HIS A 300 -11.80 -17.41 12.21
CA HIS A 300 -11.73 -16.97 13.61
C HIS A 300 -11.45 -18.09 14.61
N ASN A 301 -10.70 -19.11 14.24
CA ASN A 301 -10.39 -20.26 15.09
C ASN A 301 -9.09 -20.10 15.88
N LEU A 302 -8.41 -18.95 15.76
CA LEU A 302 -7.23 -18.53 16.50
C LEU A 302 -7.45 -17.11 17.02
N HIS A 303 -7.04 -16.82 18.26
CA HIS A 303 -7.12 -15.47 18.81
C HIS A 303 -5.74 -15.01 19.29
N ALA A 304 -5.43 -13.74 19.00
CA ALA A 304 -4.19 -13.11 19.42
C ALA A 304 -4.43 -11.94 20.36
N LEU A 305 -3.93 -12.02 21.58
CA LEU A 305 -3.81 -10.89 22.49
C LEU A 305 -2.48 -10.20 22.21
N LYS A 306 -2.52 -8.94 21.79
CA LYS A 306 -1.32 -8.16 21.50
C LYS A 306 -1.29 -6.90 22.33
N THR A 307 -0.17 -6.65 22.99
CA THR A 307 0.10 -5.42 23.75
C THR A 307 1.40 -4.83 23.27
N GLY A 308 1.36 -3.58 22.84
CA GLY A 308 2.54 -2.92 22.31
C GLY A 308 2.67 -1.47 22.75
N GLY A 309 3.89 -0.96 22.70
CA GLY A 309 4.18 0.40 23.06
C GLY A 309 5.47 0.95 22.47
N SER A 310 5.52 2.26 22.36
CA SER A 310 6.69 3.03 21.90
C SER A 310 6.87 4.24 22.82
N LEU A 311 8.11 4.47 23.26
CA LEU A 311 8.53 5.69 23.93
C LEU A 311 9.55 6.41 23.05
N LYS A 312 9.16 7.52 22.44
CA LYS A 312 9.97 8.31 21.52
C LYS A 312 10.41 9.62 22.16
N TYR A 313 11.69 9.95 22.00
CA TYR A 313 12.29 11.22 22.39
C TYR A 313 12.90 11.92 21.18
N ASP A 314 12.35 13.07 20.83
CA ASP A 314 12.84 13.94 19.77
C ASP A 314 13.59 15.12 20.40
N VAL A 315 14.88 15.31 20.06
CA VAL A 315 15.72 16.41 20.52
C VAL A 315 16.48 17.04 19.35
N GLY A 316 16.13 18.27 19.01
CA GLY A 316 16.72 18.96 17.88
C GLY A 316 16.55 18.19 16.57
N ARG A 317 17.65 17.67 16.03
CA ARG A 317 17.68 16.88 14.79
C ARG A 317 17.76 15.36 15.01
N MET A 318 17.76 14.92 16.25
CA MET A 318 17.90 13.50 16.61
C MET A 318 16.58 12.97 17.14
N HIS A 319 16.33 11.70 16.93
CA HIS A 319 15.30 10.96 17.64
C HIS A 319 15.85 9.64 18.15
N LEU A 320 15.29 9.19 19.25
CA LEU A 320 15.50 7.86 19.83
C LEU A 320 14.14 7.33 20.25
N ALA A 321 13.85 6.07 19.94
CA ALA A 321 12.65 5.42 20.44
C ALA A 321 12.94 4.00 20.92
N LEU A 322 12.22 3.60 21.97
CA LEU A 322 12.17 2.23 22.46
C LEU A 322 10.80 1.68 22.11
N ASN A 323 10.78 0.55 21.39
CA ASN A 323 9.54 -0.10 20.97
C ASN A 323 9.50 -1.52 21.54
N ALA A 324 8.31 -1.97 21.91
CA ALA A 324 8.09 -3.34 22.34
C ALA A 324 6.70 -3.84 21.93
N LEU A 325 6.61 -5.13 21.62
CA LEU A 325 5.37 -5.84 21.34
C LEU A 325 5.41 -7.20 22.02
N TYR A 326 4.35 -7.53 22.73
CA TYR A 326 4.05 -8.87 23.22
C TYR A 326 2.80 -9.40 22.52
N CYS A 327 2.86 -10.64 22.06
CA CYS A 327 1.76 -11.35 21.42
C CYS A 327 1.58 -12.71 22.06
N HIS A 328 0.37 -12.98 22.57
CA HIS A 328 -0.05 -14.29 23.08
C HIS A 328 -1.13 -14.86 22.17
N LEU A 329 -0.93 -16.09 21.71
CA LEU A 329 -1.91 -16.85 20.93
C LEU A 329 -2.64 -17.83 21.86
N ASP A 330 -3.97 -17.91 21.73
CA ASP A 330 -4.79 -18.87 22.50
C ASP A 330 -4.54 -20.33 22.10
N ARG A 331 -3.92 -20.55 20.94
CA ARG A 331 -3.45 -21.86 20.45
C ARG A 331 -1.98 -21.77 20.09
N ARG A 332 -1.21 -22.82 20.40
CA ARG A 332 0.19 -22.89 20.01
C ARG A 332 0.33 -22.86 18.48
N LEU A 333 1.16 -21.97 17.96
CA LEU A 333 1.62 -22.00 16.58
C LEU A 333 2.62 -23.15 16.44
N ASN A 334 2.31 -24.14 15.63
CA ASN A 334 3.09 -25.37 15.45
C ASN A 334 3.15 -25.72 13.95
N PRO A 335 3.98 -24.99 13.16
CA PRO A 335 4.11 -25.23 11.75
C PRO A 335 4.78 -26.60 11.48
N LYS A 336 4.38 -27.28 10.41
CA LYS A 336 5.12 -28.46 9.95
C LYS A 336 6.54 -28.07 9.58
N LYS A 337 7.51 -28.90 10.02
CA LYS A 337 8.95 -28.72 9.79
C LYS A 337 9.52 -29.85 8.94
N GLU A 338 8.82 -30.18 7.87
CA GLU A 338 9.19 -31.29 6.97
C GLU A 338 10.28 -30.89 5.96
N GLN A 339 10.37 -29.59 5.64
CA GLN A 339 11.32 -29.06 4.67
C GLN A 339 12.35 -28.15 5.34
N LEU A 340 13.53 -28.02 4.76
CA LEU A 340 14.61 -27.19 5.30
C LEU A 340 14.16 -25.74 5.54
N TYR A 341 13.44 -25.15 4.59
CA TYR A 341 12.96 -23.76 4.70
C TYR A 341 11.90 -23.54 5.81
N ASP A 342 11.29 -24.62 6.32
CA ASP A 342 10.29 -24.56 7.39
C ASP A 342 10.89 -24.66 8.79
N LEU A 343 12.15 -25.11 8.94
CA LEU A 343 12.75 -25.43 10.25
C LEU A 343 12.84 -24.21 11.19
N ASN A 344 12.97 -23.01 10.65
CA ASN A 344 13.10 -21.77 11.42
C ASN A 344 11.82 -20.91 11.44
N LYS A 345 10.66 -21.47 11.06
CA LYS A 345 9.38 -20.80 11.23
C LYS A 345 9.08 -20.56 12.70
N ALA A 346 8.44 -19.43 12.99
CA ALA A 346 8.00 -19.07 14.34
C ALA A 346 7.10 -20.19 14.93
N GLU A 347 7.36 -20.58 16.18
CA GLU A 347 6.65 -21.62 16.91
C GLU A 347 6.47 -21.18 18.36
N GLY A 348 5.31 -21.49 18.96
CA GLY A 348 5.00 -21.16 20.37
C GLY A 348 3.65 -20.52 20.52
N THR A 349 3.35 -20.13 21.77
CA THR A 349 2.16 -19.34 22.13
C THR A 349 2.50 -17.88 22.38
N ASP A 350 3.72 -17.61 22.82
CA ASP A 350 4.17 -16.32 23.31
C ASP A 350 5.32 -15.78 22.47
N PHE A 351 5.16 -14.58 21.95
CA PHE A 351 6.14 -13.88 21.13
C PHE A 351 6.37 -12.51 21.72
N MET A 352 7.62 -12.12 21.82
CA MET A 352 8.01 -10.79 22.27
C MET A 352 9.11 -10.26 21.36
N ASN A 353 8.92 -9.04 20.89
CA ASN A 353 9.92 -8.31 20.12
C ASN A 353 10.12 -6.94 20.76
N ALA A 354 11.37 -6.51 20.88
CA ALA A 354 11.73 -5.18 21.35
C ALA A 354 12.77 -4.55 20.44
N SER A 355 12.75 -3.24 20.25
CA SER A 355 13.71 -2.53 19.40
C SER A 355 14.12 -1.17 19.95
N ILE A 356 15.28 -0.74 19.48
CA ILE A 356 15.75 0.64 19.59
C ILE A 356 15.73 1.22 18.17
N ASP A 357 14.97 2.29 17.99
CA ASP A 357 14.87 3.08 16.77
C ASP A 357 15.57 4.41 16.99
N TYR A 358 16.42 4.81 16.06
CA TYR A 358 17.25 6.00 16.17
C TYR A 358 17.42 6.69 14.81
N GLY A 359 17.58 8.01 14.85
CA GLY A 359 17.84 8.76 13.64
C GLY A 359 18.39 10.14 13.86
N TYR A 360 18.99 10.66 12.79
CA TYR A 360 19.50 12.02 12.69
C TYR A 360 19.02 12.65 11.38
N ARG A 361 18.47 13.86 11.47
CA ARG A 361 17.90 14.61 10.34
C ARG A 361 18.72 15.86 10.08
N GLY A 362 19.76 15.70 9.25
CA GLY A 362 20.60 16.83 8.82
C GLY A 362 20.09 17.43 7.50
N ARG A 363 20.61 18.60 7.14
CA ARG A 363 20.25 19.30 5.90
C ARG A 363 20.72 18.55 4.64
N ARG A 364 21.91 17.97 4.67
CA ARG A 364 22.51 17.25 3.53
C ARG A 364 22.47 15.75 3.66
N TRP A 365 22.31 15.22 4.87
CA TRP A 365 22.29 13.80 5.14
C TRP A 365 21.32 13.49 6.28
N ALA A 366 20.66 12.38 6.16
CA ALA A 366 19.78 11.82 7.18
C ALA A 366 20.14 10.36 7.42
N LEU A 367 20.21 9.98 8.69
CA LEU A 367 20.44 8.61 9.14
C LEU A 367 19.21 8.13 9.84
N ASN A 368 18.81 6.89 9.59
CA ASN A 368 17.79 6.22 10.38
C ASN A 368 18.16 4.75 10.50
N GLY A 369 17.86 4.17 11.66
CA GLY A 369 18.11 2.78 11.91
C GLY A 369 17.21 2.24 13.00
N GLU A 370 16.97 0.94 12.95
CA GLU A 370 16.28 0.18 13.98
C GLU A 370 16.99 -1.15 14.19
N THR A 371 17.23 -1.50 15.45
CA THR A 371 17.76 -2.81 15.83
C THR A 371 16.81 -3.44 16.82
N ALA A 372 16.32 -4.63 16.49
CA ALA A 372 15.33 -5.37 17.25
C ALA A 372 15.87 -6.72 17.72
N THR A 373 15.29 -7.23 18.79
CA THR A 373 15.52 -8.58 19.29
C THR A 373 14.19 -9.29 19.54
N ASP A 374 14.18 -10.61 19.35
CA ASP A 374 13.08 -11.46 19.80
C ASP A 374 13.29 -11.96 21.24
N ILE A 375 12.32 -12.70 21.78
CA ILE A 375 12.36 -13.28 23.13
C ILE A 375 13.57 -14.20 23.38
N ASN A 376 14.18 -14.74 22.32
CA ASN A 376 15.34 -15.63 22.38
C ASN A 376 16.67 -14.90 22.16
N GLY A 377 16.66 -13.56 22.10
CA GLY A 377 17.86 -12.73 21.88
C GLY A 377 18.37 -12.71 20.42
N ARG A 378 17.58 -13.16 19.45
CA ARG A 378 17.94 -13.14 18.02
C ARG A 378 17.73 -11.75 17.45
N ILE A 379 18.62 -11.30 16.59
CA ILE A 379 18.73 -9.89 16.17
C ILE A 379 18.21 -9.71 14.75
N ALA A 380 17.50 -8.61 14.53
CA ALA A 380 17.20 -8.03 13.24
C ALA A 380 17.59 -6.54 13.26
N SER A 381 18.24 -6.04 12.21
CA SER A 381 18.68 -4.65 12.13
C SER A 381 18.55 -4.10 10.72
N ILE A 382 18.13 -2.85 10.62
CA ILE A 382 18.07 -2.09 9.37
C ILE A 382 18.61 -0.69 9.58
N ASN A 383 19.46 -0.23 8.67
CA ASN A 383 20.11 1.09 8.75
C ASN A 383 20.11 1.74 7.39
N SER A 384 19.81 3.02 7.32
CA SER A 384 19.79 3.78 6.09
C SER A 384 20.48 5.13 6.22
N ILE A 385 21.13 5.56 5.15
CA ILE A 385 21.67 6.88 4.97
C ILE A 385 21.14 7.49 3.66
N ASN A 386 20.62 8.70 3.76
CA ASN A 386 20.24 9.52 2.63
C ASN A 386 21.16 10.73 2.54
N ILE A 387 21.72 10.99 1.36
CA ILE A 387 22.66 12.08 1.10
C ILE A 387 22.11 12.96 -0.02
N THR A 388 21.83 14.21 0.26
CA THR A 388 21.55 15.25 -0.73
C THR A 388 22.90 15.84 -1.19
N ALA A 389 23.50 15.22 -2.21
CA ALA A 389 24.81 15.62 -2.73
C ALA A 389 24.74 17.01 -3.40
N SER A 390 23.62 17.32 -4.05
CA SER A 390 23.29 18.64 -4.61
C SER A 390 21.78 18.87 -4.63
N SER A 391 21.33 20.05 -5.05
CA SER A 391 19.90 20.32 -5.28
C SER A 391 19.24 19.40 -6.34
N THR A 392 20.05 18.72 -7.15
CA THR A 392 19.60 17.85 -8.24
C THR A 392 19.92 16.38 -8.03
N LEU A 393 20.86 16.02 -7.12
CA LEU A 393 21.33 14.65 -6.90
C LEU A 393 21.13 14.23 -5.46
N SER A 394 20.39 13.16 -5.27
CA SER A 394 20.20 12.45 -4.00
C SER A 394 20.71 11.01 -4.12
N LEU A 395 21.46 10.58 -3.13
CA LEU A 395 22.00 9.23 -3.00
C LEU A 395 21.42 8.58 -1.75
N MET A 396 21.29 7.26 -1.78
CA MET A 396 20.80 6.49 -0.67
C MET A 396 21.56 5.17 -0.56
N ALA A 397 21.84 4.76 0.67
CA ALA A 397 22.23 3.39 0.97
C ALA A 397 21.43 2.86 2.16
N LEU A 398 21.08 1.58 2.10
CA LEU A 398 20.41 0.88 3.18
C LEU A 398 21.05 -0.50 3.35
N GLN A 399 21.46 -0.78 4.58
CA GLN A 399 21.94 -2.07 5.03
C GLN A 399 20.87 -2.74 5.88
N ARG A 400 20.68 -4.05 5.70
CA ARG A 400 19.80 -4.88 6.52
C ARG A 400 20.46 -6.19 6.89
N PHE A 401 20.15 -6.64 8.11
CA PHE A 401 20.55 -7.93 8.64
C PHE A 401 19.40 -8.52 9.45
N TYR A 402 18.88 -9.66 9.03
CA TYR A 402 17.81 -10.37 9.71
C TYR A 402 18.26 -11.81 9.97
N SER A 403 18.45 -12.16 11.24
CA SER A 403 18.80 -13.53 11.61
C SER A 403 17.79 -14.51 10.99
N TYR A 404 18.27 -15.64 10.49
CA TYR A 404 17.41 -16.70 9.96
C TYR A 404 16.49 -17.34 11.01
N GLN A 405 16.75 -17.06 12.28
CA GLN A 405 15.95 -17.52 13.41
C GLN A 405 15.12 -16.41 14.06
N TYR A 406 15.24 -15.15 13.63
CA TYR A 406 14.44 -14.06 14.20
C TYR A 406 12.95 -14.35 14.03
N ALA A 407 12.22 -14.40 15.15
CA ALA A 407 10.81 -14.75 15.18
C ALA A 407 9.94 -13.53 15.50
N SER A 408 9.13 -13.10 14.55
CA SER A 408 8.10 -12.09 14.74
C SER A 408 6.88 -12.43 13.87
N ILE A 409 5.68 -12.22 14.42
CA ILE A 409 4.42 -12.41 13.70
C ILE A 409 4.03 -11.12 12.95
N ASP A 410 4.36 -9.96 13.52
CA ASP A 410 3.86 -8.65 13.08
C ASP A 410 4.94 -7.74 12.47
N ALA A 411 6.21 -8.19 12.43
CA ALA A 411 7.28 -7.41 11.82
C ALA A 411 7.16 -7.42 10.28
N GLN A 412 7.17 -6.23 9.70
CA GLN A 412 7.21 -6.02 8.26
C GLN A 412 8.10 -4.83 7.94
N SER A 413 9.18 -5.07 7.24
CA SER A 413 10.17 -4.06 6.86
C SER A 413 10.72 -4.34 5.47
N PHE A 414 11.63 -3.49 5.01
CA PHE A 414 12.25 -3.65 3.72
C PHE A 414 13.02 -4.97 3.62
N SER A 415 12.61 -5.85 2.72
CA SER A 415 13.23 -7.16 2.47
C SER A 415 13.02 -7.60 1.02
N ASP A 416 13.87 -8.50 0.55
CA ASP A 416 13.70 -9.19 -0.74
C ASP A 416 12.77 -10.39 -0.60
N GLY A 417 12.85 -11.09 0.54
CA GLY A 417 12.05 -12.27 0.84
C GLY A 417 10.65 -12.01 1.42
N GLY A 418 10.23 -10.74 1.59
CA GLY A 418 8.91 -10.36 2.12
C GLY A 418 8.75 -10.57 3.63
N ARG A 419 9.82 -10.93 4.37
CA ARG A 419 9.81 -11.15 5.82
C ARG A 419 11.04 -10.56 6.49
N VAL A 420 10.91 -10.17 7.76
CA VAL A 420 12.04 -9.75 8.60
C VAL A 420 12.71 -10.99 9.17
N GLN A 421 13.23 -11.85 8.31
CA GLN A 421 13.88 -13.10 8.67
C GLN A 421 14.77 -13.60 7.54
N ASN A 422 15.92 -14.22 7.87
CA ASN A 422 16.77 -14.96 6.93
C ASN A 422 17.29 -14.07 5.78
N GLU A 423 17.77 -12.88 6.07
CA GLU A 423 18.24 -11.99 5.02
C GLU A 423 19.35 -11.05 5.50
N SER A 424 20.41 -10.94 4.69
CA SER A 424 21.42 -9.89 4.80
C SER A 424 21.49 -9.16 3.47
N GLY A 425 21.42 -7.84 3.46
CA GLY A 425 21.35 -7.13 2.19
C GLY A 425 21.90 -5.70 2.23
N LEU A 426 22.19 -5.22 1.03
CA LEU A 426 22.63 -3.85 0.78
C LEU A 426 21.88 -3.30 -0.43
N TYR A 427 21.11 -2.24 -0.19
CA TYR A 427 20.47 -1.46 -1.24
C TYR A 427 21.21 -0.15 -1.43
N VAL A 428 21.53 0.19 -2.66
CA VAL A 428 22.12 1.47 -3.03
C VAL A 428 21.32 2.06 -4.18
N GLY A 429 20.98 3.33 -4.07
CA GLY A 429 20.20 3.98 -5.09
C GLY A 429 20.51 5.46 -5.26
N MET A 430 20.10 5.99 -6.42
CA MET A 430 20.24 7.39 -6.75
C MET A 430 19.01 7.95 -7.45
N SER A 431 18.75 9.23 -7.22
CA SER A 431 17.79 10.03 -7.97
C SER A 431 18.48 11.31 -8.43
N TRP A 432 18.58 11.51 -9.73
CA TRP A 432 19.25 12.65 -10.35
C TRP A 432 18.32 13.42 -11.29
N ARG A 433 18.26 14.72 -11.12
CA ARG A 433 17.46 15.66 -11.93
C ARG A 433 18.40 16.66 -12.62
N PRO A 434 19.06 16.27 -13.75
CA PRO A 434 20.00 17.16 -14.45
C PRO A 434 19.34 18.45 -14.96
N SER A 435 18.02 18.42 -15.17
CA SER A 435 17.22 19.59 -15.54
C SER A 435 15.80 19.47 -14.95
N PRO A 436 14.98 20.54 -14.96
CA PRO A 436 13.60 20.48 -14.49
C PRO A 436 12.72 19.46 -15.20
N THR A 437 13.09 19.07 -16.43
CA THR A 437 12.32 18.15 -17.29
C THR A 437 12.80 16.71 -17.22
N TRP A 438 14.06 16.46 -16.85
CA TRP A 438 14.64 15.12 -16.81
C TRP A 438 14.82 14.60 -15.39
N GLN A 439 14.49 13.34 -15.21
CA GLN A 439 14.76 12.61 -13.96
C GLN A 439 15.31 11.22 -14.29
N LEU A 440 16.46 10.89 -13.72
CA LEU A 440 17.06 9.57 -13.75
C LEU A 440 16.99 8.98 -12.35
N SER A 441 16.51 7.76 -12.23
CA SER A 441 16.49 6.99 -10.98
C SER A 441 17.09 5.61 -11.23
N ALA A 442 17.96 5.17 -10.34
CA ALA A 442 18.56 3.85 -10.44
C ALA A 442 18.78 3.26 -9.05
N TYR A 443 18.67 1.95 -8.93
CA TYR A 443 19.07 1.24 -7.72
C TYR A 443 19.64 -0.14 -8.04
N THR A 444 20.44 -0.63 -7.09
CA THR A 444 20.88 -2.01 -6.97
C THR A 444 20.54 -2.49 -5.57
N ASP A 445 19.86 -3.60 -5.45
CA ASP A 445 19.54 -4.27 -4.20
C ASP A 445 20.15 -5.68 -4.20
N TYR A 446 21.14 -5.89 -3.35
CA TYR A 446 21.74 -7.20 -3.09
C TYR A 446 21.10 -7.80 -1.85
N ALA A 447 20.62 -9.04 -1.95
CA ALA A 447 20.12 -9.83 -0.84
C ALA A 447 20.79 -11.20 -0.81
N TYR A 448 21.21 -11.61 0.39
CA TYR A 448 21.77 -12.92 0.70
C TYR A 448 20.90 -13.62 1.74
N HIS A 449 20.48 -14.84 1.45
CA HIS A 449 19.67 -15.69 2.32
C HIS A 449 20.55 -16.86 2.81
N PRO A 450 21.08 -16.79 4.03
CA PRO A 450 21.98 -17.83 4.57
C PRO A 450 21.30 -19.17 4.80
N TRP A 451 19.99 -19.21 5.03
CA TRP A 451 19.19 -20.42 5.17
C TRP A 451 18.39 -20.69 3.89
N PRO A 452 18.21 -21.98 3.50
CA PRO A 452 17.45 -22.32 2.29
C PRO A 452 16.07 -21.66 2.23
N MET A 453 15.72 -21.12 1.06
CA MET A 453 14.40 -20.62 0.72
C MET A 453 13.52 -21.73 0.14
N TYR A 454 12.25 -21.45 -0.12
CA TYR A 454 11.34 -22.39 -0.77
C TYR A 454 11.92 -22.90 -2.11
N ARG A 455 11.95 -24.22 -2.30
CA ARG A 455 12.56 -24.93 -3.46
C ARG A 455 14.08 -24.80 -3.59
N GLU A 456 14.77 -24.29 -2.56
CA GLU A 456 16.23 -24.19 -2.55
C GLU A 456 16.82 -25.18 -1.56
N THR A 457 18.00 -25.70 -1.86
CA THR A 457 18.72 -26.68 -1.01
C THR A 457 19.85 -26.07 -0.20
N GLY A 458 20.21 -24.82 -0.47
CA GLY A 458 21.31 -24.11 0.17
C GLY A 458 21.08 -22.62 0.27
N ALA A 459 22.10 -21.91 0.71
CA ALA A 459 22.10 -20.45 0.74
C ALA A 459 21.94 -19.87 -0.67
N THR A 460 21.18 -18.80 -0.79
CA THR A 460 20.91 -18.13 -2.07
C THR A 460 21.20 -16.64 -2.00
N TYR A 461 21.45 -16.03 -3.14
CA TYR A 461 21.57 -14.59 -3.28
C TYR A 461 20.73 -14.08 -4.45
N SER A 462 20.33 -12.82 -4.36
CA SER A 462 19.64 -12.14 -5.45
C SER A 462 20.21 -10.73 -5.65
N LEU A 463 20.17 -10.27 -6.90
CA LEU A 463 20.39 -8.89 -7.29
C LEU A 463 19.14 -8.39 -8.02
N ASP A 464 18.61 -7.27 -7.56
CA ASP A 464 17.50 -6.57 -8.19
C ASP A 464 18.00 -5.19 -8.61
N ASN A 465 18.17 -5.00 -9.90
CA ASN A 465 18.71 -3.77 -10.47
C ASN A 465 17.64 -3.08 -11.29
N LEU A 466 17.53 -1.76 -11.13
CA LEU A 466 16.60 -0.97 -11.91
C LEU A 466 17.23 0.34 -12.35
N ILE A 467 16.96 0.72 -13.59
CA ILE A 467 17.23 2.04 -14.14
C ILE A 467 15.96 2.59 -14.78
N GLN A 468 15.65 3.84 -14.48
CA GLN A 468 14.51 4.56 -15.05
C GLN A 468 14.94 5.95 -15.48
N CYS A 469 14.53 6.32 -16.68
CA CYS A 469 14.66 7.67 -17.22
C CYS A 469 13.27 8.22 -17.51
N ALA A 470 12.98 9.41 -17.01
CA ALA A 470 11.70 10.08 -17.22
C ALA A 470 11.95 11.51 -17.76
N TYR A 471 11.25 11.86 -18.81
CA TYR A 471 11.16 13.21 -19.36
C TYR A 471 9.75 13.73 -19.17
N SER A 472 9.60 14.91 -18.57
CA SER A 472 8.28 15.48 -18.26
C SER A 472 8.25 16.97 -18.58
N THR A 473 7.23 17.36 -19.33
CA THR A 473 6.82 18.74 -19.56
C THR A 473 5.44 18.96 -18.96
N ASP A 474 4.83 20.11 -19.19
CA ASP A 474 3.46 20.38 -18.73
C ASP A 474 2.41 19.46 -19.36
N LYS A 475 2.63 19.03 -20.62
CA LYS A 475 1.67 18.22 -21.36
C LYS A 475 2.14 16.80 -21.62
N TRP A 476 3.45 16.59 -21.78
CA TRP A 476 4.03 15.31 -22.19
C TRP A 476 4.83 14.68 -21.07
N LYS A 477 4.71 13.38 -20.93
CA LYS A 477 5.58 12.55 -20.10
C LYS A 477 6.03 11.34 -20.90
N LEU A 478 7.35 11.13 -20.92
CA LEU A 478 7.99 9.97 -21.52
C LEU A 478 8.73 9.23 -20.42
N MET A 479 8.64 7.91 -20.37
CA MET A 479 9.36 7.10 -19.40
C MET A 479 9.90 5.84 -20.09
N ALA A 480 11.17 5.55 -19.80
CA ALA A 480 11.80 4.29 -20.10
C ALA A 480 12.32 3.67 -18.80
N ARG A 481 12.03 2.39 -18.57
CA ARG A 481 12.44 1.64 -17.38
C ARG A 481 12.96 0.28 -17.80
N TYR A 482 14.02 -0.15 -17.15
CA TYR A 482 14.55 -1.51 -17.25
C TYR A 482 14.82 -2.03 -15.85
N ARG A 483 14.45 -3.29 -15.58
CA ARG A 483 14.69 -4.00 -14.32
C ARG A 483 15.24 -5.40 -14.62
N LEU A 484 16.23 -5.80 -13.84
CA LEU A 484 16.85 -7.12 -13.88
C LEU A 484 16.83 -7.72 -12.48
N LYS A 485 16.20 -8.88 -12.35
CA LYS A 485 16.28 -9.72 -11.14
C LYS A 485 17.03 -11.01 -11.46
N THR A 486 18.17 -11.21 -10.82
CA THR A 486 19.07 -12.35 -11.15
C THR A 486 18.56 -13.68 -10.65
N LYS A 487 17.96 -13.74 -9.45
CA LYS A 487 17.43 -14.99 -8.88
C LYS A 487 16.34 -15.59 -9.75
N GLU A 488 15.44 -14.77 -10.23
CA GLU A 488 14.35 -15.17 -11.12
C GLU A 488 14.78 -15.18 -12.59
N GLN A 489 16.01 -14.74 -12.91
CA GLN A 489 16.54 -14.53 -14.26
C GLN A 489 15.55 -13.74 -15.15
N THR A 490 14.92 -12.73 -14.58
CA THR A 490 13.89 -11.94 -15.26
C THR A 490 14.40 -10.57 -15.66
N HIS A 491 14.09 -10.19 -16.91
CA HIS A 491 14.32 -8.88 -17.47
C HIS A 491 12.96 -8.24 -17.73
N ARG A 492 12.75 -7.04 -17.25
CA ARG A 492 11.51 -6.28 -17.46
C ARG A 492 11.81 -4.93 -18.07
N THR A 493 11.11 -4.60 -19.14
CA THR A 493 11.19 -3.30 -19.79
C THR A 493 9.82 -2.63 -19.82
N ARG A 494 9.79 -1.33 -19.67
CA ARG A 494 8.59 -0.51 -19.85
C ARG A 494 8.94 0.78 -20.57
N LEU A 495 8.22 1.05 -21.64
CA LEU A 495 8.22 2.33 -22.32
C LEU A 495 6.82 2.93 -22.22
N SER A 496 6.71 4.19 -21.88
CA SER A 496 5.42 4.87 -21.88
C SER A 496 5.51 6.30 -22.37
N VAL A 497 4.47 6.70 -23.09
CA VAL A 497 4.24 8.05 -23.57
C VAL A 497 2.87 8.49 -23.07
N GLU A 498 2.82 9.60 -22.36
CA GLU A 498 1.58 10.17 -21.87
C GLU A 498 1.44 11.61 -22.36
N TYR A 499 0.28 11.93 -22.89
CA TYR A 499 -0.16 13.29 -23.16
C TYR A 499 -1.28 13.67 -22.22
N ALA A 500 -1.25 14.88 -21.69
CA ALA A 500 -2.30 15.39 -20.83
C ALA A 500 -2.58 16.86 -21.08
N SER A 501 -3.86 17.17 -21.21
CA SER A 501 -4.43 18.50 -21.21
C SER A 501 -5.39 18.68 -20.02
N LYS A 502 -6.08 19.81 -19.96
CA LYS A 502 -7.08 20.07 -18.90
C LYS A 502 -8.25 19.09 -18.93
N GLN A 503 -8.65 18.63 -20.10
CA GLN A 503 -9.85 17.81 -20.30
C GLN A 503 -9.54 16.39 -20.77
N PHE A 504 -8.44 16.20 -21.50
CA PHE A 504 -8.09 14.96 -22.15
C PHE A 504 -6.71 14.49 -21.72
N SER A 505 -6.58 13.19 -21.46
CA SER A 505 -5.28 12.55 -21.29
C SER A 505 -5.27 11.18 -21.97
N THR A 506 -4.13 10.82 -22.52
CA THR A 506 -3.90 9.50 -23.09
C THR A 506 -2.52 8.99 -22.71
N ARG A 507 -2.38 7.67 -22.58
CA ARG A 507 -1.13 7.00 -22.26
C ARG A 507 -1.01 5.71 -23.03
N THR A 508 -0.03 5.68 -23.92
CA THR A 508 0.44 4.48 -24.62
C THR A 508 1.58 3.85 -23.82
N GLN A 509 1.53 2.55 -23.61
CA GLN A 509 2.54 1.82 -22.85
C GLN A 509 2.90 0.52 -23.55
N LEU A 510 4.21 0.22 -23.60
CA LEU A 510 4.77 -1.03 -24.07
C LEU A 510 5.52 -1.69 -22.89
N ASP A 511 5.10 -2.88 -22.51
CA ASP A 511 5.75 -3.71 -21.51
C ASP A 511 6.38 -4.94 -22.16
N GLY A 512 7.63 -5.24 -21.79
CA GLY A 512 8.34 -6.44 -22.18
C GLY A 512 8.82 -7.21 -20.94
N GLY A 513 8.67 -8.52 -20.96
CA GLY A 513 9.18 -9.44 -19.96
C GLY A 513 9.94 -10.58 -20.62
N TYR A 514 11.16 -10.88 -20.16
CA TYR A 514 11.94 -12.03 -20.57
C TYR A 514 12.40 -12.80 -19.34
N CYS A 515 12.18 -14.11 -19.33
CA CYS A 515 12.61 -15.00 -18.26
C CYS A 515 13.48 -16.11 -18.84
N ALA A 516 14.67 -16.29 -18.29
CA ALA A 516 15.63 -17.31 -18.73
C ALA A 516 15.71 -18.54 -17.80
N ALA A 517 14.97 -18.58 -16.68
CA ALA A 517 15.13 -19.59 -15.64
C ALA A 517 14.71 -21.01 -16.06
N GLU A 518 13.62 -21.17 -16.81
CA GLU A 518 13.07 -22.48 -17.22
C GLU A 518 12.91 -22.61 -18.73
N GLY A 519 13.45 -21.67 -19.49
CA GLY A 519 13.31 -21.55 -20.92
C GLY A 519 13.61 -20.14 -21.38
N LYS A 520 13.38 -19.79 -22.63
CA LYS A 520 13.51 -18.44 -23.13
C LYS A 520 12.12 -17.81 -23.29
N ASP A 521 11.45 -17.60 -22.17
CA ASP A 521 10.08 -17.11 -22.15
C ASP A 521 10.03 -15.60 -22.40
N LEU A 522 9.30 -15.19 -23.41
CA LEU A 522 9.05 -13.81 -23.74
C LEU A 522 7.59 -13.43 -23.44
N GLY A 523 7.39 -12.24 -22.90
CA GLY A 523 6.08 -11.64 -22.72
C GLY A 523 6.08 -10.20 -23.25
N VAL A 524 5.06 -9.82 -23.99
CA VAL A 524 4.89 -8.47 -24.51
C VAL A 524 3.46 -8.02 -24.28
N MET A 525 3.28 -6.74 -23.96
CA MET A 525 1.98 -6.11 -23.87
C MET A 525 2.05 -4.68 -24.40
N ILE A 526 1.14 -4.34 -25.28
CA ILE A 526 0.88 -2.96 -25.70
C ILE A 526 -0.47 -2.53 -25.16
N SER A 527 -0.50 -1.37 -24.51
CA SER A 527 -1.76 -0.85 -23.93
C SER A 527 -1.92 0.64 -24.19
N GLU A 528 -3.18 1.03 -24.35
CA GLU A 528 -3.62 2.41 -24.48
C GLU A 528 -4.68 2.71 -23.44
N ASN A 529 -4.53 3.84 -22.75
CA ASN A 529 -5.51 4.33 -21.77
C ASN A 529 -5.84 5.78 -22.10
N ALA A 530 -7.12 6.11 -22.21
CA ALA A 530 -7.60 7.46 -22.47
C ALA A 530 -8.59 7.90 -21.39
N ALA A 531 -8.55 9.18 -21.04
CA ALA A 531 -9.51 9.79 -20.12
C ALA A 531 -9.97 11.13 -20.66
N TYR A 532 -11.27 11.40 -20.56
CA TYR A 532 -11.89 12.66 -20.92
C TYR A 532 -12.78 13.17 -19.79
N THR A 533 -12.60 14.43 -19.41
CA THR A 533 -13.39 15.07 -18.34
C THR A 533 -14.19 16.23 -18.92
N TYR A 534 -15.49 16.18 -18.77
CA TYR A 534 -16.42 17.22 -19.20
C TYR A 534 -17.35 17.61 -18.05
N ARG A 535 -17.09 18.75 -17.42
CA ARG A 535 -17.89 19.26 -16.30
C ARG A 535 -18.11 18.21 -15.20
N TRP A 536 -19.32 17.66 -15.11
CA TRP A 536 -19.75 16.67 -14.13
C TRP A 536 -19.47 15.21 -14.53
N LEU A 537 -19.01 14.97 -15.78
CA LEU A 537 -18.80 13.65 -16.34
C LEU A 537 -17.32 13.38 -16.59
N ARG A 538 -16.85 12.21 -16.20
CA ARG A 538 -15.53 11.70 -16.56
C ARG A 538 -15.66 10.33 -17.20
N LEU A 539 -15.06 10.17 -18.37
CA LEU A 539 -14.97 8.95 -19.13
C LEU A 539 -13.53 8.46 -19.09
N ASN A 540 -13.33 7.17 -18.84
CA ASN A 540 -12.03 6.52 -18.97
C ASN A 540 -12.24 5.26 -19.80
N ALA A 541 -11.32 4.97 -20.70
CA ALA A 541 -11.31 3.76 -21.50
C ALA A 541 -9.89 3.25 -21.63
N GLY A 542 -9.73 1.95 -21.75
CA GLY A 542 -8.44 1.35 -21.98
C GLY A 542 -8.55 0.06 -22.78
N VAL A 543 -7.49 -0.26 -23.48
CA VAL A 543 -7.31 -1.50 -24.23
C VAL A 543 -5.86 -1.97 -24.06
N GLY A 544 -5.66 -3.28 -23.95
CA GLY A 544 -4.33 -3.89 -23.89
C GLY A 544 -4.33 -5.24 -24.59
N TYR A 545 -3.47 -5.40 -25.60
CA TYR A 545 -3.16 -6.69 -26.19
C TYR A 545 -1.93 -7.26 -25.52
N PHE A 546 -1.97 -8.52 -25.13
CA PHE A 546 -0.88 -9.21 -24.48
C PHE A 546 -0.62 -10.57 -25.13
N ARG A 547 0.66 -10.95 -25.15
CA ARG A 547 1.12 -12.27 -25.52
C ARG A 547 2.33 -12.66 -24.68
N THR A 548 2.27 -13.82 -24.05
CA THR A 548 3.36 -14.34 -23.21
C THR A 548 3.50 -15.84 -23.41
N ASP A 549 4.74 -16.33 -23.39
CA ASP A 549 5.02 -17.75 -23.61
C ASP A 549 4.64 -18.58 -22.38
N SER A 550 4.80 -18.03 -21.16
CA SER A 550 4.46 -18.71 -19.91
C SER A 550 4.01 -17.74 -18.81
N TYR A 551 3.64 -18.29 -17.65
CA TYR A 551 3.36 -17.52 -16.45
C TYR A 551 4.59 -16.74 -15.94
N ASN A 552 5.82 -17.20 -16.20
CA ASN A 552 7.05 -16.54 -15.76
C ASN A 552 7.28 -15.20 -16.50
N SER A 553 6.83 -15.11 -17.75
CA SER A 553 6.89 -13.89 -18.57
C SER A 553 5.61 -13.03 -18.52
N ARG A 554 4.70 -13.30 -17.56
CA ARG A 554 3.44 -12.56 -17.38
C ARG A 554 3.62 -11.04 -17.34
N VAL A 555 2.61 -10.33 -17.82
CA VAL A 555 2.58 -8.86 -17.89
C VAL A 555 1.47 -8.28 -17.01
N TYR A 556 1.55 -6.99 -16.70
CA TYR A 556 0.65 -6.35 -15.74
C TYR A 556 0.07 -5.06 -16.30
N LEU A 557 -1.24 -4.87 -16.09
CA LEU A 557 -1.97 -3.67 -16.47
C LEU A 557 -2.65 -3.04 -15.25
N TYR A 558 -2.29 -1.80 -14.98
CA TYR A 558 -3.04 -0.97 -14.04
C TYR A 558 -4.23 -0.31 -14.73
N GLU A 559 -5.40 -0.46 -14.15
CA GLU A 559 -6.65 0.12 -14.61
C GLU A 559 -7.21 1.10 -13.58
N ASN A 560 -7.70 2.26 -14.03
CA ASN A 560 -8.50 3.11 -13.15
C ASN A 560 -9.75 2.36 -12.70
N GLY A 561 -10.06 2.44 -11.40
CA GLY A 561 -11.19 1.78 -10.76
C GLY A 561 -12.15 2.73 -10.06
N PRO A 562 -13.26 2.20 -9.51
CA PRO A 562 -14.07 2.90 -8.53
C PRO A 562 -13.25 3.29 -7.29
N LEU A 563 -13.71 4.28 -6.53
CA LEU A 563 -13.04 4.76 -5.31
C LEU A 563 -12.83 3.62 -4.30
N TYR A 564 -11.65 3.55 -3.67
CA TYR A 564 -11.25 2.47 -2.76
C TYR A 564 -11.29 1.07 -3.39
N THR A 565 -11.15 0.96 -4.72
CA THR A 565 -11.08 -0.31 -5.43
C THR A 565 -9.86 -0.30 -6.33
N TYR A 566 -8.77 -0.85 -5.82
CA TYR A 566 -7.53 -1.00 -6.59
C TYR A 566 -7.68 -2.11 -7.62
N GLN A 567 -7.22 -1.88 -8.85
CA GLN A 567 -7.32 -2.85 -9.95
C GLN A 567 -5.99 -2.96 -10.71
N MET A 568 -5.21 -3.94 -10.32
CA MET A 568 -4.05 -4.40 -11.09
C MET A 568 -4.36 -5.76 -11.67
N GLN A 569 -4.37 -5.83 -13.00
CA GLN A 569 -4.60 -7.08 -13.73
C GLN A 569 -3.28 -7.73 -14.10
N GLN A 570 -3.24 -9.05 -14.02
CA GLN A 570 -2.09 -9.87 -14.42
C GLN A 570 -2.51 -10.78 -15.56
N PHE A 571 -1.70 -10.84 -16.61
CA PHE A 571 -2.01 -11.60 -17.81
C PHE A 571 -0.86 -12.53 -18.19
N TYR A 572 -1.23 -13.75 -18.63
CA TYR A 572 -0.35 -14.71 -19.27
C TYR A 572 -1.11 -15.47 -20.38
N GLY A 573 -0.38 -15.98 -21.40
CA GLY A 573 -0.95 -16.48 -22.63
C GLY A 573 -1.18 -15.39 -23.67
N GLU A 574 -2.16 -15.52 -24.54
CA GLU A 574 -2.49 -14.54 -25.57
C GLU A 574 -3.92 -14.06 -25.45
N GLY A 575 -4.14 -12.74 -25.55
CA GLY A 575 -5.48 -12.18 -25.47
C GLY A 575 -5.52 -10.67 -25.51
N ILE A 576 -6.72 -10.16 -25.30
CA ILE A 576 -7.02 -8.72 -25.25
C ILE A 576 -7.80 -8.40 -23.98
N ARG A 577 -7.45 -7.29 -23.36
CA ARG A 577 -8.21 -6.67 -22.27
C ARG A 577 -8.70 -5.32 -22.72
N TYR A 578 -10.00 -5.04 -22.53
CA TYR A 578 -10.54 -3.70 -22.72
C TYR A 578 -11.52 -3.35 -21.61
N TRP A 579 -11.57 -2.07 -21.27
CA TRP A 579 -12.45 -1.59 -20.21
C TRP A 579 -12.94 -0.17 -20.50
N PHE A 580 -14.11 0.12 -19.95
CA PHE A 580 -14.71 1.44 -20.02
C PHE A 580 -15.29 1.81 -18.65
N MET A 581 -15.00 3.02 -18.17
CA MET A 581 -15.51 3.54 -16.91
C MET A 581 -16.15 4.91 -17.11
N LEU A 582 -17.34 5.05 -16.59
CA LEU A 582 -18.10 6.29 -16.53
C LEU A 582 -18.21 6.71 -15.07
N ARG A 583 -17.88 7.96 -14.77
CA ARG A 583 -18.08 8.59 -13.45
C ARG A 583 -18.85 9.87 -13.62
N ALA A 584 -19.98 9.99 -12.92
CA ALA A 584 -20.89 11.12 -12.96
C ALA A 584 -21.05 11.74 -11.57
N ASN A 585 -20.75 13.05 -11.44
CA ASN A 585 -20.98 13.82 -10.24
C ASN A 585 -22.33 14.54 -10.36
N VAL A 586 -23.36 14.03 -9.68
CA VAL A 586 -24.71 14.60 -9.69
C VAL A 586 -24.85 15.58 -8.53
N GLY A 587 -24.71 16.86 -8.86
CA GLY A 587 -24.61 17.91 -7.86
C GLY A 587 -23.29 17.85 -7.07
N ARG A 588 -23.34 18.18 -5.77
CA ARG A 588 -22.18 18.18 -4.86
C ARG A 588 -22.14 16.94 -3.95
N GLN A 589 -23.21 16.20 -3.89
CA GLN A 589 -23.45 15.14 -2.91
C GLN A 589 -23.33 13.74 -3.47
N LEU A 590 -23.78 13.51 -4.70
CA LEU A 590 -23.88 12.18 -5.28
C LEU A 590 -22.86 11.98 -6.39
N MET A 591 -22.12 10.87 -6.31
CA MET A 591 -21.24 10.39 -7.37
C MET A 591 -21.63 8.96 -7.74
N LEU A 592 -21.82 8.74 -9.02
CA LEU A 592 -22.09 7.43 -9.60
C LEU A 592 -20.90 7.00 -10.44
N THR A 593 -20.46 5.76 -10.28
CA THR A 593 -19.38 5.18 -11.10
C THR A 593 -19.83 3.82 -11.60
N ALA A 594 -19.65 3.57 -12.90
CA ALA A 594 -19.85 2.27 -13.51
C ALA A 594 -18.62 1.92 -14.35
N LYS A 595 -18.09 0.71 -14.21
CA LYS A 595 -16.95 0.20 -14.98
C LYS A 595 -17.28 -1.17 -15.53
N LEU A 596 -17.23 -1.30 -16.85
CA LEU A 596 -17.27 -2.58 -17.56
C LEU A 596 -15.85 -2.96 -17.97
N GLY A 597 -15.45 -4.18 -17.69
CA GLY A 597 -14.16 -4.72 -18.09
C GLY A 597 -14.29 -6.10 -18.70
N VAL A 598 -13.64 -6.33 -19.84
CA VAL A 598 -13.65 -7.60 -20.57
C VAL A 598 -12.24 -8.06 -20.82
N THR A 599 -11.95 -9.32 -20.48
CA THR A 599 -10.72 -10.01 -20.92
C THR A 599 -11.13 -11.14 -21.84
N ASP A 600 -10.53 -11.22 -23.00
CA ASP A 600 -10.75 -12.29 -23.96
C ASP A 600 -9.43 -12.96 -24.31
N PHE A 601 -9.33 -14.27 -24.06
CA PHE A 601 -8.14 -15.08 -24.33
C PHE A 601 -8.31 -15.81 -25.67
N PHE A 602 -7.25 -15.81 -26.46
CA PHE A 602 -7.23 -16.42 -27.80
C PHE A 602 -6.63 -17.82 -27.80
N ASP A 603 -5.93 -18.19 -26.73
CA ASP A 603 -5.12 -19.41 -26.63
C ASP A 603 -5.77 -20.50 -25.75
N ARG A 604 -6.98 -20.26 -25.22
CA ARG A 604 -7.62 -21.19 -24.27
C ARG A 604 -9.14 -21.10 -24.28
N ASN A 605 -9.78 -22.23 -23.89
CA ASN A 605 -11.23 -22.32 -23.75
C ASN A 605 -11.71 -22.29 -22.29
N HIS A 606 -10.80 -22.22 -21.33
CA HIS A 606 -11.08 -22.10 -19.91
C HIS A 606 -10.04 -21.20 -19.24
N ILE A 607 -10.48 -20.46 -18.21
CA ILE A 607 -9.67 -19.50 -17.46
C ILE A 607 -9.55 -20.00 -16.03
N SER A 608 -8.34 -19.91 -15.43
CA SER A 608 -8.04 -20.36 -14.08
C SER A 608 -8.17 -21.88 -13.90
N SER A 609 -8.19 -22.36 -12.66
CA SER A 609 -8.27 -23.80 -12.33
C SER A 609 -9.03 -24.03 -11.03
N SER A 610 -9.35 -25.30 -10.72
CA SER A 610 -10.07 -25.72 -9.51
C SER A 610 -11.40 -24.96 -9.39
N TYR A 611 -11.80 -24.54 -8.19
CA TYR A 611 -13.05 -23.81 -7.93
C TYR A 611 -13.14 -22.44 -8.63
N GLN A 612 -12.01 -21.86 -9.03
CA GLN A 612 -11.96 -20.58 -9.77
C GLN A 612 -12.08 -20.74 -11.28
N GLN A 613 -12.13 -21.97 -11.81
CA GLN A 613 -12.21 -22.23 -13.24
C GLN A 613 -13.49 -21.64 -13.83
N ILE A 614 -13.35 -21.03 -14.98
CA ILE A 614 -14.41 -20.45 -15.81
C ILE A 614 -14.35 -21.18 -17.15
N ASP A 615 -15.41 -21.86 -17.56
CA ASP A 615 -15.45 -22.71 -18.76
C ASP A 615 -15.78 -21.91 -20.02
N GLN A 616 -15.05 -20.82 -20.22
CA GLN A 616 -15.09 -19.98 -21.42
C GLN A 616 -13.76 -19.21 -21.57
N SER A 617 -13.49 -18.69 -22.77
CA SER A 617 -12.28 -17.92 -23.10
C SER A 617 -12.33 -16.47 -22.62
N SER A 618 -13.50 -15.96 -22.21
CA SER A 618 -13.68 -14.55 -21.86
C SER A 618 -14.25 -14.35 -20.46
N MET A 619 -13.88 -13.24 -19.83
CA MET A 619 -14.41 -12.77 -18.55
C MET A 619 -14.93 -11.35 -18.71
N THR A 620 -16.18 -11.12 -18.29
CA THR A 620 -16.78 -9.79 -18.26
C THR A 620 -17.25 -9.46 -16.86
N ASP A 621 -16.78 -8.32 -16.31
CA ASP A 621 -17.15 -7.81 -15.00
C ASP A 621 -17.77 -6.40 -15.13
N LEU A 622 -18.81 -6.13 -14.35
CA LEU A 622 -19.39 -4.81 -14.17
C LEU A 622 -19.26 -4.38 -12.71
N ASP A 623 -18.45 -3.34 -12.46
CA ASP A 623 -18.41 -2.67 -11.16
C ASP A 623 -19.36 -1.47 -11.15
N ILE A 624 -20.19 -1.35 -10.11
CA ILE A 624 -21.10 -0.22 -9.90
C ILE A 624 -20.83 0.34 -8.51
N GLN A 625 -20.67 1.66 -8.43
CA GLN A 625 -20.44 2.34 -7.15
C GLN A 625 -21.29 3.59 -7.03
N VAL A 626 -21.88 3.74 -5.86
CA VAL A 626 -22.61 4.95 -5.44
C VAL A 626 -21.88 5.55 -4.23
N ARG A 627 -21.56 6.83 -4.31
CA ARG A 627 -21.02 7.62 -3.20
C ARG A 627 -21.96 8.75 -2.89
N TRP A 628 -22.33 8.88 -1.64
CA TRP A 628 -23.21 9.94 -1.15
C TRP A 628 -22.56 10.70 -0.01
N LYS A 629 -22.42 12.01 -0.17
CA LYS A 629 -21.92 12.95 0.84
C LYS A 629 -23.08 13.80 1.35
N ILE A 630 -23.20 13.90 2.68
CA ILE A 630 -24.25 14.65 3.37
C ILE A 630 -23.62 15.72 4.25
#